data_1ccab6bcf8f1d9bdb82b1887e8e7c435
#
_entry.id   1ccab6bcf8f1d9bdb82b1887e8e7c435
#
_cell.length_a   1.000
_cell.length_b   1.000
_cell.length_c   1.000
_cell.angle_alpha   90.00
_cell.angle_beta   90.00
_cell.angle_gamma   90.00
#
_symmetry.space_group_name_H-M   'P 1'
#
loop_
_entity.id
_entity.type
_entity.pdbx_description
1 polymer ?
#
loop_
_entity_poly.entity_id
_entity_poly.type
_entity_poly.pdbx_seq_one_letter_code
_entity_poly.pdbx_strand_id
1 'polypeptide(L)'
;PAGPSGPIPRPPAAGQPGWQQASGPIPASQPTPSPPYYQGSGWGGAPPPGQPAGPSTWNQGPQGPGPRGRNPWPIVAAVAIVLVLIVGGIGVWTITQPPKPSPPPKPIAEDRLSSLLLSPAEVNSVMGASNIQPGKPITSMDASPVTLSLPECQGALYTSQDPVYSGTGYTAISGLVASEPGDNNDHWVNQAVVSFPSAAKASSFVETMAGKWKNCAGKTVTVTNKSKTYRRTFAQVVGSPPRITMLETQEGAEGWECQRVMSVANNVIVDINSCGYHITDQGGALADKIVDKIHKETKY
;
A
#
# COMPACT_ATOMS: atom_id res chain seq x y z
N PRO A 1 -50.17 -11.50 -36.91
CA PRO A 1 -49.69 -12.38 -35.86
C PRO A 1 -48.21 -12.65 -36.07
N ALA A 2 -47.41 -12.02 -35.21
CA ALA A 2 -45.97 -12.22 -35.20
C ALA A 2 -45.68 -13.49 -34.37
N GLY A 3 -44.96 -14.45 -34.96
CA GLY A 3 -44.49 -15.65 -34.29
C GLY A 3 -43.32 -15.35 -33.32
N PRO A 4 -43.11 -16.21 -32.31
CA PRO A 4 -42.07 -16.00 -31.31
C PRO A 4 -40.70 -16.18 -31.95
N SER A 5 -39.83 -15.17 -31.76
CA SER A 5 -38.41 -15.24 -32.09
C SER A 5 -37.74 -16.22 -31.14
N GLY A 6 -37.30 -17.36 -31.65
CA GLY A 6 -36.48 -18.31 -30.90
C GLY A 6 -35.05 -17.76 -30.62
N PRO A 7 -34.36 -18.30 -29.62
CA PRO A 7 -33.02 -17.85 -29.30
C PRO A 7 -32.04 -18.14 -30.45
N ILE A 8 -31.21 -17.15 -30.76
CA ILE A 8 -30.15 -17.25 -31.76
C ILE A 8 -29.11 -18.28 -31.24
N PRO A 9 -28.75 -19.31 -32.03
CA PRO A 9 -27.72 -20.27 -31.61
C PRO A 9 -26.38 -19.56 -31.54
N ARG A 10 -25.70 -19.72 -30.41
CA ARG A 10 -24.28 -19.30 -30.20
C ARG A 10 -23.40 -20.13 -31.15
N PRO A 11 -22.38 -19.53 -31.81
CA PRO A 11 -21.44 -20.32 -32.60
C PRO A 11 -20.66 -21.29 -31.68
N PRO A 12 -20.27 -22.46 -32.18
CA PRO A 12 -19.51 -23.43 -31.42
C PRO A 12 -18.15 -22.86 -31.06
N ALA A 13 -17.68 -23.15 -29.84
CA ALA A 13 -16.35 -22.76 -29.35
C ALA A 13 -15.28 -23.22 -30.36
N ALA A 14 -14.52 -22.27 -30.89
CA ALA A 14 -13.41 -22.56 -31.81
C ALA A 14 -12.40 -23.45 -31.11
N GLY A 15 -12.15 -24.63 -31.68
CA GLY A 15 -11.12 -25.55 -31.23
C GLY A 15 -9.76 -24.86 -31.21
N GLN A 16 -9.01 -25.08 -30.15
CA GLN A 16 -7.66 -24.51 -29.94
C GLN A 16 -6.75 -24.93 -31.13
N PRO A 17 -6.03 -23.97 -31.75
CA PRO A 17 -4.98 -24.32 -32.71
C PRO A 17 -3.81 -24.96 -31.98
N GLY A 18 -3.39 -26.15 -32.41
CA GLY A 18 -2.18 -26.79 -31.97
C GLY A 18 -0.94 -25.99 -32.42
N TRP A 19 -0.11 -25.59 -31.50
CA TRP A 19 1.13 -24.86 -31.79
C TRP A 19 2.27 -25.83 -32.05
N GLN A 20 2.75 -25.84 -33.30
CA GLN A 20 4.03 -26.47 -33.64
C GLN A 20 5.18 -25.56 -33.20
N GLN A 21 6.13 -26.15 -32.49
CA GLN A 21 7.39 -25.53 -32.06
C GLN A 21 8.26 -25.16 -33.27
N ALA A 22 8.67 -23.89 -33.34
CA ALA A 22 9.84 -23.49 -34.12
C ALA A 22 11.00 -23.28 -33.16
N SER A 23 11.93 -24.22 -33.15
CA SER A 23 13.20 -24.14 -32.42
C SER A 23 14.22 -23.39 -33.28
N GLY A 24 14.63 -22.20 -32.88
CA GLY A 24 15.77 -21.48 -33.42
C GLY A 24 16.74 -21.13 -32.29
N PRO A 25 18.07 -21.24 -32.49
CA PRO A 25 19.05 -21.00 -31.43
C PRO A 25 19.18 -19.54 -31.08
N ILE A 26 19.21 -19.24 -29.77
CA ILE A 26 19.40 -17.92 -29.19
C ILE A 26 20.89 -17.56 -29.24
N PRO A 27 21.29 -16.38 -29.76
CA PRO A 27 22.68 -15.93 -29.65
C PRO A 27 22.98 -15.45 -28.23
N ALA A 28 24.15 -15.83 -27.73
CA ALA A 28 24.67 -15.46 -26.43
C ALA A 28 24.90 -13.97 -26.30
N SER A 29 24.37 -13.36 -25.27
CA SER A 29 24.56 -11.95 -24.89
C SER A 29 25.92 -11.78 -24.22
N GLN A 30 26.73 -10.83 -24.70
CA GLN A 30 27.99 -10.40 -24.10
C GLN A 30 27.75 -9.57 -22.84
N PRO A 31 28.63 -9.62 -21.84
CA PRO A 31 28.50 -8.80 -20.62
C PRO A 31 28.91 -7.35 -20.89
N THR A 32 28.10 -6.41 -20.47
CA THR A 32 28.39 -4.98 -20.46
C THR A 32 29.26 -4.60 -19.25
N PRO A 33 30.22 -3.67 -19.41
CA PRO A 33 31.12 -3.25 -18.33
C PRO A 33 30.43 -2.29 -17.34
N SER A 34 30.78 -2.46 -16.06
CA SER A 34 30.32 -1.64 -14.94
C SER A 34 30.91 -0.23 -15.00
N PRO A 35 30.18 0.82 -14.56
CA PRO A 35 30.71 2.18 -14.43
C PRO A 35 31.58 2.33 -13.17
N PRO A 36 32.53 3.29 -13.16
CA PRO A 36 33.51 3.43 -12.11
C PRO A 36 32.96 4.09 -10.84
N TYR A 37 33.44 3.60 -9.70
CA TYR A 37 33.25 4.19 -8.38
C TYR A 37 33.84 5.61 -8.29
N TYR A 38 33.06 6.59 -7.86
CA TYR A 38 33.54 7.89 -7.40
C TYR A 38 33.85 7.82 -5.90
N GLN A 39 35.12 7.94 -5.58
CA GLN A 39 35.61 8.25 -4.24
C GLN A 39 35.43 9.74 -3.97
N GLY A 40 34.56 10.11 -3.05
CA GLY A 40 34.45 11.45 -2.51
C GLY A 40 35.45 11.67 -1.38
N SER A 41 36.42 12.54 -1.59
CA SER A 41 37.44 12.97 -0.65
C SER A 41 36.82 13.83 0.48
N GLY A 42 37.17 13.48 1.73
CA GLY A 42 36.83 14.24 2.91
C GLY A 42 37.61 15.56 3.01
N TRP A 43 36.95 16.55 3.57
CA TRP A 43 37.58 17.79 4.04
C TRP A 43 37.43 17.85 5.55
N GLY A 44 38.56 17.63 6.23
CA GLY A 44 38.73 17.97 7.61
C GLY A 44 39.18 19.43 7.74
N GLY A 45 38.42 20.23 8.47
CA GLY A 45 38.79 21.57 8.87
C GLY A 45 39.26 21.59 10.31
N ALA A 46 40.51 21.98 10.54
CA ALA A 46 41.11 22.19 11.85
C ALA A 46 40.73 23.56 12.44
N PRO A 47 40.67 23.73 13.76
CA PRO A 47 40.41 25.03 14.40
C PRO A 47 41.68 25.89 14.49
N PRO A 48 41.56 27.24 14.54
CA PRO A 48 42.71 28.14 14.63
C PRO A 48 43.22 28.32 16.06
N PRO A 49 44.52 28.67 16.22
CA PRO A 49 45.18 28.80 17.52
C PRO A 49 45.09 30.21 18.15
N GLY A 50 45.17 30.19 19.42
CA GLY A 50 45.40 31.08 20.52
C GLY A 50 45.69 32.56 20.31
N GLN A 51 45.11 33.33 21.24
CA GLN A 51 45.40 34.73 21.51
C GLN A 51 46.50 34.84 22.52
N PRO A 52 47.29 35.92 22.47
CA PRO A 52 48.17 36.32 23.58
C PRO A 52 47.52 37.36 24.51
N ALA A 53 47.85 37.23 25.78
CA ALA A 53 47.43 38.11 26.87
C ALA A 53 48.13 39.48 26.78
N GLY A 54 47.41 40.55 27.11
CA GLY A 54 47.95 41.91 27.34
C GLY A 54 47.71 42.40 28.78
N PRO A 55 48.46 43.34 29.26
CA PRO A 55 48.75 43.50 30.68
C PRO A 55 47.79 44.40 31.45
N SER A 56 47.75 44.09 32.77
CA SER A 56 47.01 44.78 33.80
C SER A 56 47.58 46.21 34.09
N THR A 57 46.65 47.16 34.17
CA THR A 57 46.95 48.43 34.83
C THR A 57 46.06 48.64 36.07
N TRP A 58 46.68 48.78 37.19
CA TRP A 58 46.09 49.24 38.43
C TRP A 58 45.76 50.74 38.35
N ASN A 59 44.56 51.16 38.77
CA ASN A 59 44.42 52.50 39.25
C ASN A 59 43.33 52.63 40.34
N GLN A 60 43.59 53.48 41.26
CA GLN A 60 43.09 53.67 42.61
C GLN A 60 41.64 54.15 42.63
N GLY A 61 40.88 53.72 43.65
CA GLY A 61 39.54 54.18 43.92
C GLY A 61 39.46 55.57 44.58
N PRO A 62 38.29 56.18 44.57
CA PRO A 62 37.88 57.15 45.58
C PRO A 62 36.80 56.58 46.49
N GLN A 63 36.91 57.09 47.74
CA GLN A 63 36.13 56.76 48.90
C GLN A 63 34.62 56.93 48.73
N GLY A 64 33.87 56.04 49.41
CA GLY A 64 32.43 56.01 49.34
C GLY A 64 31.72 57.00 50.24
N PRO A 65 30.46 57.34 49.90
CA PRO A 65 29.54 57.98 50.86
C PRO A 65 28.75 56.91 51.62
N GLY A 66 28.38 57.21 52.82
CA GLY A 66 27.80 56.38 53.84
C GLY A 66 26.40 55.72 53.54
N PRO A 67 25.90 54.91 54.47
CA PRO A 67 24.74 54.03 54.23
C PRO A 67 23.45 54.81 54.01
N ARG A 68 22.97 54.79 52.74
CA ARG A 68 21.60 55.24 52.44
C ARG A 68 20.64 54.10 52.71
N GLY A 69 19.60 54.36 53.47
CA GLY A 69 18.54 53.45 53.81
C GLY A 69 18.00 52.73 52.53
N ARG A 70 18.05 51.40 52.55
CA ARG A 70 17.52 50.55 51.47
C ARG A 70 16.01 50.73 51.44
N ASN A 71 15.55 51.41 50.40
CA ASN A 71 14.12 51.52 50.11
C ASN A 71 13.69 50.14 49.53
N PRO A 72 12.77 49.37 50.16
CA PRO A 72 12.43 48.01 49.74
C PRO A 72 11.61 47.98 48.45
N TRP A 73 11.12 49.14 47.96
CA TRP A 73 10.26 49.24 46.78
C TRP A 73 10.83 48.67 45.47
N PRO A 74 12.12 48.87 45.15
CA PRO A 74 12.62 48.29 43.90
C PRO A 74 12.70 46.74 43.94
N ILE A 75 12.85 46.15 45.12
CA ILE A 75 12.86 44.68 45.28
C ILE A 75 11.47 44.12 45.07
N VAL A 76 10.43 44.77 45.61
CA VAL A 76 9.01 44.37 45.44
C VAL A 76 8.62 44.48 43.97
N ALA A 77 9.01 45.57 43.31
CA ALA A 77 8.74 45.75 41.88
C ALA A 77 9.42 44.67 40.99
N ALA A 78 10.72 44.32 41.31
CA ALA A 78 11.44 43.29 40.58
C ALA A 78 10.79 41.89 40.76
N VAL A 79 10.37 41.53 41.97
CA VAL A 79 9.66 40.27 42.24
C VAL A 79 8.32 40.20 41.53
N ALA A 80 7.54 41.30 41.49
CA ALA A 80 6.29 41.35 40.79
C ALA A 80 6.46 41.14 39.25
N ILE A 81 7.49 41.76 38.65
CA ILE A 81 7.79 41.62 37.24
C ILE A 81 8.19 40.17 36.91
N VAL A 82 9.03 39.54 37.74
CA VAL A 82 9.43 38.14 37.56
C VAL A 82 8.22 37.19 37.63
N LEU A 83 7.33 37.42 38.57
CA LEU A 83 6.11 36.60 38.69
C LEU A 83 5.17 36.76 37.47
N VAL A 84 5.00 37.97 36.94
CA VAL A 84 4.22 38.23 35.73
C VAL A 84 4.87 37.54 34.52
N LEU A 85 6.19 37.57 34.39
CA LEU A 85 6.89 36.88 33.31
C LEU A 85 6.83 35.37 33.43
N ILE A 86 6.87 34.80 34.64
CA ILE A 86 6.70 33.36 34.85
C ILE A 86 5.28 32.93 34.54
N VAL A 87 4.25 33.62 35.05
CA VAL A 87 2.86 33.28 34.80
C VAL A 87 2.51 33.52 33.34
N GLY A 88 2.96 34.62 32.75
CA GLY A 88 2.79 34.90 31.29
C GLY A 88 3.52 33.89 30.42
N GLY A 89 4.77 33.53 30.78
CA GLY A 89 5.57 32.52 30.05
C GLY A 89 4.95 31.12 30.09
N ILE A 90 4.41 30.69 31.25
CA ILE A 90 3.72 29.41 31.39
C ILE A 90 2.40 29.44 30.58
N GLY A 91 1.63 30.56 30.67
CA GLY A 91 0.39 30.71 29.92
C GLY A 91 0.59 30.64 28.40
N VAL A 92 1.60 31.36 27.89
CA VAL A 92 1.95 31.32 26.45
C VAL A 92 2.44 29.93 26.05
N TRP A 93 3.26 29.29 26.87
CA TRP A 93 3.79 27.95 26.57
C TRP A 93 2.69 26.89 26.47
N THR A 94 1.69 26.92 27.35
CA THR A 94 0.55 25.98 27.29
C THR A 94 -0.37 26.22 26.10
N ILE A 95 -0.52 27.48 25.65
CA ILE A 95 -1.36 27.82 24.48
C ILE A 95 -0.65 27.49 23.16
N THR A 96 0.68 27.51 23.13
CA THR A 96 1.47 27.24 21.91
C THR A 96 1.85 25.77 21.75
N GLN A 97 1.51 24.89 22.70
CA GLN A 97 1.75 23.47 22.52
C GLN A 97 0.87 22.93 21.38
N PRO A 98 1.47 22.26 20.37
CA PRO A 98 0.66 21.58 19.37
C PRO A 98 -0.25 20.55 20.04
N PRO A 99 -1.48 20.36 19.58
CA PRO A 99 -2.37 19.36 20.14
C PRO A 99 -1.67 18.01 20.15
N LYS A 100 -1.74 17.29 21.27
CA LYS A 100 -1.20 15.92 21.35
C LYS A 100 -1.75 15.12 20.20
N PRO A 101 -0.90 14.38 19.44
CA PRO A 101 -1.39 13.50 18.40
C PRO A 101 -2.46 12.57 18.99
N SER A 102 -3.60 12.48 18.32
CA SER A 102 -4.63 11.51 18.70
C SER A 102 -4.00 10.09 18.71
N PRO A 103 -4.38 9.24 19.66
CA PRO A 103 -3.89 7.87 19.70
C PRO A 103 -4.24 7.20 18.34
N PRO A 104 -3.35 6.33 17.83
CA PRO A 104 -3.61 5.62 16.59
C PRO A 104 -4.92 4.81 16.71
N PRO A 105 -5.68 4.68 15.62
CA PRO A 105 -6.91 3.89 15.63
C PRO A 105 -6.62 2.47 16.08
N LYS A 106 -7.55 1.88 16.84
CA LYS A 106 -7.44 0.49 17.30
C LYS A 106 -7.36 -0.45 16.09
N PRO A 107 -6.43 -1.42 16.07
CA PRO A 107 -6.38 -2.41 15.00
C PRO A 107 -7.68 -3.24 14.91
N ILE A 108 -8.07 -3.57 13.69
CA ILE A 108 -9.16 -4.53 13.42
C ILE A 108 -8.73 -5.90 13.95
N ALA A 109 -9.57 -6.53 14.73
CA ALA A 109 -9.33 -7.88 15.25
C ALA A 109 -9.55 -8.95 14.16
N GLU A 110 -8.83 -10.07 14.26
CA GLU A 110 -8.81 -11.10 13.22
C GLU A 110 -10.17 -11.78 13.01
N ASP A 111 -10.95 -11.95 14.07
CA ASP A 111 -12.30 -12.49 14.03
C ASP A 111 -13.31 -11.58 13.30
N ARG A 112 -12.96 -10.31 13.08
CA ARG A 112 -13.78 -9.36 12.35
C ARG A 112 -13.53 -9.38 10.83
N LEU A 113 -12.47 -10.02 10.35
CA LEU A 113 -12.08 -9.96 8.93
C LEU A 113 -13.19 -10.46 8.01
N SER A 114 -13.87 -11.56 8.35
CA SER A 114 -14.92 -12.11 7.50
C SER A 114 -16.11 -11.17 7.32
N SER A 115 -16.42 -10.33 8.30
CA SER A 115 -17.51 -9.34 8.22
C SER A 115 -17.19 -8.15 7.31
N LEU A 116 -15.93 -7.96 6.95
CA LEU A 116 -15.50 -6.91 6.03
C LEU A 116 -15.75 -7.29 4.56
N LEU A 117 -15.85 -8.57 4.24
CA LEU A 117 -16.08 -9.02 2.88
C LEU A 117 -17.43 -8.52 2.34
N LEU A 118 -17.49 -8.36 1.03
CA LEU A 118 -18.73 -7.97 0.36
C LEU A 118 -19.64 -9.19 0.17
N SER A 119 -20.92 -8.96 0.40
CA SER A 119 -21.97 -9.92 0.10
C SER A 119 -22.12 -10.12 -1.43
N PRO A 120 -22.71 -11.22 -1.88
CA PRO A 120 -22.99 -11.45 -3.31
C PRO A 120 -23.79 -10.32 -3.94
N ALA A 121 -24.73 -9.72 -3.21
CA ALA A 121 -25.51 -8.60 -3.72
C ALA A 121 -24.65 -7.34 -3.95
N GLU A 122 -23.72 -7.04 -3.06
CA GLU A 122 -22.77 -5.93 -3.23
C GLU A 122 -21.82 -6.18 -4.40
N VAL A 123 -21.33 -7.42 -4.56
CA VAL A 123 -20.47 -7.80 -5.69
C VAL A 123 -21.23 -7.70 -7.02
N ASN A 124 -22.44 -8.28 -7.12
CA ASN A 124 -23.28 -8.16 -8.31
C ASN A 124 -23.52 -6.70 -8.70
N SER A 125 -23.84 -5.86 -7.72
CA SER A 125 -24.09 -4.42 -7.96
C SER A 125 -22.87 -3.71 -8.56
N VAL A 126 -21.65 -4.03 -8.10
CA VAL A 126 -20.42 -3.39 -8.60
C VAL A 126 -20.02 -3.95 -9.97
N MET A 127 -20.15 -5.26 -10.16
CA MET A 127 -19.77 -5.92 -11.41
C MET A 127 -20.79 -5.70 -12.54
N GLY A 128 -21.98 -5.14 -12.24
CA GLY A 128 -23.06 -5.03 -13.21
C GLY A 128 -23.72 -6.38 -13.55
N ALA A 129 -23.57 -7.35 -12.67
CA ALA A 129 -24.07 -8.70 -12.80
C ALA A 129 -25.34 -8.94 -11.96
N SER A 130 -26.00 -10.06 -12.15
CA SER A 130 -27.21 -10.43 -11.39
C SER A 130 -27.13 -11.82 -10.75
N ASN A 131 -26.15 -12.64 -11.13
CA ASN A 131 -26.09 -14.06 -10.77
C ASN A 131 -24.70 -14.51 -10.27
N ILE A 132 -23.83 -13.58 -9.88
CA ILE A 132 -22.58 -13.93 -9.19
C ILE A 132 -22.94 -14.51 -7.83
N GLN A 133 -22.39 -15.68 -7.54
CA GLN A 133 -22.63 -16.42 -6.30
C GLN A 133 -21.34 -16.66 -5.54
N PRO A 134 -21.41 -16.83 -4.22
CA PRO A 134 -20.23 -17.14 -3.42
C PRO A 134 -19.73 -18.55 -3.76
N GLY A 135 -18.44 -18.63 -3.99
CA GLY A 135 -17.73 -19.89 -4.20
C GLY A 135 -16.98 -20.31 -2.93
N LYS A 136 -15.73 -20.72 -3.12
CA LYS A 136 -14.90 -21.23 -2.04
C LYS A 136 -14.39 -20.10 -1.13
N PRO A 137 -14.55 -20.20 0.21
CA PRO A 137 -13.92 -19.30 1.16
C PRO A 137 -12.40 -19.49 1.16
N ILE A 138 -11.67 -18.37 1.41
CA ILE A 138 -10.21 -18.33 1.55
C ILE A 138 -9.91 -18.10 3.03
N THR A 139 -9.26 -19.07 3.66
CA THR A 139 -8.88 -19.03 5.08
C THR A 139 -7.38 -19.18 5.30
N SER A 140 -6.62 -19.35 4.21
CA SER A 140 -5.16 -19.43 4.21
C SER A 140 -4.61 -18.88 2.89
N MET A 141 -3.35 -18.50 2.88
CA MET A 141 -2.68 -18.12 1.63
C MET A 141 -2.60 -19.33 0.68
N ASP A 142 -2.70 -19.04 -0.63
CA ASP A 142 -2.60 -20.06 -1.67
C ASP A 142 -1.12 -20.39 -1.93
N ALA A 143 -0.73 -21.61 -1.56
CA ALA A 143 0.60 -22.18 -1.80
C ALA A 143 0.62 -23.12 -3.03
N SER A 144 -0.44 -23.12 -3.85
CA SER A 144 -0.50 -23.95 -5.06
C SER A 144 0.66 -23.62 -6.01
N PRO A 145 1.36 -24.61 -6.54
CA PRO A 145 2.49 -24.37 -7.43
C PRO A 145 2.01 -23.76 -8.75
N VAL A 146 2.61 -22.65 -9.10
CA VAL A 146 2.47 -21.98 -10.39
C VAL A 146 3.86 -21.61 -10.90
N THR A 147 4.13 -21.84 -12.19
CA THR A 147 5.38 -21.40 -12.81
C THR A 147 5.15 -20.14 -13.60
N LEU A 148 5.93 -19.12 -13.30
CA LEU A 148 5.88 -17.82 -13.97
C LEU A 148 7.23 -17.55 -14.63
N SER A 149 7.22 -16.98 -15.84
CA SER A 149 8.46 -16.50 -16.48
C SER A 149 9.10 -15.33 -15.73
N LEU A 150 8.31 -14.62 -14.91
CA LEU A 150 8.73 -13.54 -14.00
C LEU A 150 8.11 -13.79 -12.61
N PRO A 151 8.74 -14.63 -11.76
CA PRO A 151 8.19 -15.02 -10.46
C PRO A 151 7.90 -13.82 -9.54
N GLU A 152 8.70 -12.75 -9.64
CA GLU A 152 8.53 -11.51 -8.89
C GLU A 152 7.20 -10.81 -9.17
N CYS A 153 6.53 -11.13 -10.28
CA CYS A 153 5.24 -10.55 -10.67
C CYS A 153 4.03 -11.32 -10.12
N GLN A 154 4.22 -12.38 -9.33
CA GLN A 154 3.12 -13.22 -8.83
C GLN A 154 2.08 -12.39 -8.06
N GLY A 155 2.51 -11.44 -7.23
CA GLY A 155 1.59 -10.59 -6.46
C GLY A 155 0.79 -9.60 -7.33
N ALA A 156 1.33 -9.22 -8.51
CA ALA A 156 0.61 -8.42 -9.48
C ALA A 156 -0.41 -9.24 -10.29
N LEU A 157 -0.26 -10.57 -10.31
CA LEU A 157 -1.12 -11.49 -11.07
C LEU A 157 -2.23 -12.11 -10.23
N TYR A 158 -1.92 -12.48 -8.97
CA TYR A 158 -2.82 -13.24 -8.12
C TYR A 158 -2.98 -12.61 -6.72
N THR A 159 -4.17 -12.77 -6.13
CA THR A 159 -4.46 -12.44 -4.74
C THR A 159 -3.99 -13.55 -3.79
N SER A 160 -3.77 -13.22 -2.53
CA SER A 160 -3.66 -14.19 -1.43
C SER A 160 -2.59 -15.27 -1.62
N GLN A 161 -1.46 -14.92 -2.24
CA GLN A 161 -0.41 -15.88 -2.59
C GLN A 161 0.62 -16.05 -1.46
N ASP A 162 0.88 -17.28 -1.04
CA ASP A 162 1.87 -17.57 0.00
C ASP A 162 3.25 -17.00 -0.30
N PRO A 163 3.85 -17.13 -1.51
CA PRO A 163 5.16 -16.54 -1.81
C PRO A 163 5.21 -15.01 -1.72
N VAL A 164 4.05 -14.34 -1.74
CA VAL A 164 3.94 -12.88 -1.64
C VAL A 164 3.83 -12.42 -0.20
N TYR A 165 3.11 -13.18 0.63
CA TYR A 165 2.80 -12.83 2.02
C TYR A 165 3.68 -13.52 3.05
N SER A 166 4.26 -14.66 2.73
CA SER A 166 5.14 -15.42 3.65
C SER A 166 6.32 -14.57 4.12
N GLY A 167 6.60 -14.60 5.42
CA GLY A 167 7.66 -13.81 6.05
C GLY A 167 7.38 -12.31 6.20
N THR A 168 6.21 -11.78 5.77
CA THR A 168 5.86 -10.36 5.91
C THR A 168 5.30 -10.01 7.29
N GLY A 169 4.92 -11.02 8.08
CA GLY A 169 4.34 -10.84 9.40
C GLY A 169 2.84 -10.53 9.37
N TYR A 170 2.11 -10.89 8.30
CA TYR A 170 0.65 -10.90 8.35
C TYR A 170 0.15 -11.86 9.43
N THR A 171 -1.03 -11.61 9.99
CA THR A 171 -1.53 -12.38 11.14
C THR A 171 -2.71 -13.27 10.78
N ALA A 172 -3.60 -12.82 9.92
CA ALA A 172 -4.74 -13.61 9.47
C ALA A 172 -5.22 -13.17 8.07
N ILE A 173 -5.97 -14.04 7.42
CA ILE A 173 -6.64 -13.78 6.15
C ILE A 173 -8.08 -14.26 6.19
N SER A 174 -8.98 -13.53 5.56
CA SER A 174 -10.31 -13.97 5.19
C SER A 174 -10.61 -13.53 3.77
N GLY A 175 -11.17 -14.40 2.95
CA GLY A 175 -11.49 -14.07 1.57
C GLY A 175 -12.58 -14.95 0.99
N LEU A 176 -13.00 -14.59 -0.22
CA LEU A 176 -14.06 -15.29 -0.94
C LEU A 176 -13.83 -15.15 -2.45
N VAL A 177 -13.89 -16.27 -3.15
CA VAL A 177 -14.05 -16.29 -4.61
C VAL A 177 -15.54 -16.24 -4.93
N ALA A 178 -15.92 -15.49 -5.95
CA ALA A 178 -17.29 -15.40 -6.43
C ALA A 178 -17.32 -15.32 -7.95
N SER A 179 -18.27 -16.02 -8.59
CA SER A 179 -18.47 -16.02 -10.03
C SER A 179 -19.91 -16.43 -10.38
N GLU A 180 -20.31 -16.29 -11.62
CA GLU A 180 -21.52 -16.95 -12.09
C GLU A 180 -21.36 -18.48 -12.02
N PRO A 181 -22.47 -19.22 -11.85
CA PRO A 181 -22.42 -20.69 -11.87
C PRO A 181 -22.10 -21.21 -13.29
N GLY A 182 -21.38 -22.32 -13.35
CA GLY A 182 -21.00 -22.99 -14.60
C GLY A 182 -19.59 -22.68 -15.06
N ASP A 183 -19.23 -23.16 -16.26
CA ASP A 183 -17.86 -23.11 -16.77
C ASP A 183 -17.55 -21.84 -17.58
N ASN A 184 -18.58 -21.12 -18.05
CA ASN A 184 -18.48 -19.88 -18.82
C ASN A 184 -18.94 -18.70 -17.97
N ASN A 185 -18.05 -18.17 -17.17
CA ASN A 185 -18.34 -17.02 -16.32
C ASN A 185 -18.10 -15.72 -17.10
N ASP A 186 -19.06 -14.80 -17.08
CA ASP A 186 -18.88 -13.43 -17.61
C ASP A 186 -18.13 -12.56 -16.57
N HIS A 187 -18.12 -12.96 -15.28
CA HIS A 187 -17.43 -12.29 -14.22
C HIS A 187 -16.80 -13.28 -13.21
N TRP A 188 -15.67 -12.90 -12.68
CA TRP A 188 -14.98 -13.60 -11.61
C TRP A 188 -14.36 -12.61 -10.65
N VAL A 189 -14.59 -12.79 -9.35
CA VAL A 189 -14.07 -11.91 -8.31
C VAL A 189 -13.39 -12.74 -7.23
N ASN A 190 -12.18 -12.39 -6.89
CA ASN A 190 -11.50 -12.83 -5.68
C ASN A 190 -11.31 -11.62 -4.78
N GLN A 191 -11.94 -11.62 -3.62
CA GLN A 191 -11.78 -10.61 -2.58
C GLN A 191 -11.14 -11.24 -1.34
N ALA A 192 -10.12 -10.59 -0.82
CA ALA A 192 -9.48 -10.98 0.42
C ALA A 192 -9.13 -9.77 1.27
N VAL A 193 -9.17 -9.97 2.58
CA VAL A 193 -8.69 -9.02 3.59
C VAL A 193 -7.64 -9.72 4.45
N VAL A 194 -6.49 -9.05 4.63
CA VAL A 194 -5.33 -9.62 5.32
C VAL A 194 -4.92 -8.68 6.44
N SER A 195 -4.93 -9.17 7.68
CA SER A 195 -4.52 -8.37 8.83
C SER A 195 -3.02 -8.40 9.09
N PHE A 196 -2.53 -7.30 9.63
CA PHE A 196 -1.18 -7.12 10.12
C PHE A 196 -1.20 -6.67 11.59
N PRO A 197 -0.08 -6.79 12.33
CA PRO A 197 -0.02 -6.36 13.73
C PRO A 197 -0.29 -4.87 13.95
N SER A 198 -0.09 -4.02 12.93
CA SER A 198 -0.33 -2.58 13.02
C SER A 198 -0.59 -1.96 11.64
N ALA A 199 -1.21 -0.77 11.65
CA ALA A 199 -1.41 0.04 10.45
C ALA A 199 -0.09 0.35 9.72
N ALA A 200 0.98 0.65 10.46
CA ALA A 200 2.31 0.91 9.89
C ALA A 200 2.86 -0.30 9.13
N LYS A 201 2.71 -1.51 9.66
CA LYS A 201 3.14 -2.74 8.98
C LYS A 201 2.34 -2.99 7.71
N ALA A 202 1.02 -2.82 7.75
CA ALA A 202 0.16 -2.93 6.59
C ALA A 202 0.52 -1.91 5.49
N SER A 203 0.72 -0.64 5.86
CA SER A 203 1.13 0.41 4.92
C SER A 203 2.48 0.10 4.26
N SER A 204 3.49 -0.29 5.04
CA SER A 204 4.81 -0.65 4.50
C SER A 204 4.74 -1.85 3.53
N PHE A 205 3.82 -2.79 3.76
CA PHE A 205 3.58 -3.89 2.83
C PHE A 205 3.06 -3.38 1.48
N VAL A 206 2.03 -2.52 1.46
CA VAL A 206 1.49 -1.95 0.21
C VAL A 206 2.52 -1.09 -0.51
N GLU A 207 3.33 -0.32 0.21
CA GLU A 207 4.43 0.46 -0.37
C GLU A 207 5.44 -0.45 -1.10
N THR A 208 5.82 -1.56 -0.44
CA THR A 208 6.69 -2.58 -1.03
C THR A 208 6.06 -3.19 -2.29
N MET A 209 4.78 -3.54 -2.22
CA MET A 209 4.06 -4.12 -3.36
C MET A 209 3.89 -3.13 -4.50
N ALA A 210 3.69 -1.85 -4.22
CA ALA A 210 3.65 -0.80 -5.25
C ALA A 210 4.95 -0.73 -6.06
N GLY A 211 6.11 -0.87 -5.40
CA GLY A 211 7.41 -0.97 -6.07
C GLY A 211 7.52 -2.22 -6.94
N LYS A 212 7.13 -3.39 -6.42
CA LYS A 212 7.14 -4.65 -7.16
C LYS A 212 6.22 -4.61 -8.38
N TRP A 213 4.99 -4.11 -8.24
CA TRP A 213 4.05 -4.01 -9.36
C TRP A 213 4.54 -3.06 -10.46
N LYS A 214 5.15 -1.93 -10.10
CA LYS A 214 5.78 -1.02 -11.07
C LYS A 214 6.84 -1.72 -11.91
N ASN A 215 7.60 -2.63 -11.31
CA ASN A 215 8.60 -3.42 -12.04
C ASN A 215 7.98 -4.43 -13.00
N CYS A 216 6.70 -4.80 -12.82
CA CYS A 216 5.96 -5.70 -13.70
C CYS A 216 5.19 -4.97 -14.81
N ALA A 217 4.94 -3.67 -14.63
CA ALA A 217 4.17 -2.86 -15.56
C ALA A 217 4.71 -2.92 -17.01
N GLY A 218 3.81 -3.09 -17.97
CA GLY A 218 4.11 -3.22 -19.39
C GLY A 218 4.75 -4.55 -19.81
N LYS A 219 4.98 -5.47 -18.88
CA LYS A 219 5.58 -6.78 -19.19
C LYS A 219 4.52 -7.84 -19.48
N THR A 220 4.91 -8.82 -20.28
CA THR A 220 4.13 -10.05 -20.51
C THR A 220 4.74 -11.20 -19.73
N VAL A 221 3.92 -11.89 -18.95
CA VAL A 221 4.28 -13.05 -18.15
C VAL A 221 3.69 -14.30 -18.78
N THR A 222 4.52 -15.33 -18.97
CA THR A 222 4.03 -16.67 -19.29
C THR A 222 3.70 -17.38 -17.98
N VAL A 223 2.49 -17.89 -17.90
CA VAL A 223 1.96 -18.62 -16.74
C VAL A 223 1.78 -20.07 -17.12
N THR A 224 2.39 -20.98 -16.37
CA THR A 224 2.15 -22.42 -16.50
C THR A 224 1.55 -22.93 -15.20
N ASN A 225 0.32 -23.42 -15.31
CA ASN A 225 -0.41 -24.03 -14.18
C ASN A 225 -0.89 -25.44 -14.62
N LYS A 226 -0.38 -26.47 -13.95
CA LYS A 226 -0.57 -27.86 -14.36
C LYS A 226 -0.07 -28.04 -15.81
N SER A 227 -0.95 -28.45 -16.72
CA SER A 227 -0.64 -28.66 -18.14
C SER A 227 -1.04 -27.49 -19.05
N LYS A 228 -1.56 -26.39 -18.48
CA LYS A 228 -2.01 -25.24 -19.27
C LYS A 228 -0.98 -24.11 -19.19
N THR A 229 -0.66 -23.54 -20.35
CA THR A 229 0.21 -22.37 -20.45
C THR A 229 -0.55 -21.25 -21.15
N TYR A 230 -0.48 -20.04 -20.61
CA TYR A 230 -1.09 -18.84 -21.16
C TYR A 230 -0.22 -17.62 -20.87
N ARG A 231 -0.44 -16.55 -21.59
CA ARG A 231 0.32 -15.31 -21.45
C ARG A 231 -0.59 -14.19 -20.93
N ARG A 232 -0.07 -13.46 -19.95
CA ARG A 232 -0.73 -12.29 -19.38
C ARG A 232 0.15 -11.06 -19.54
N THR A 233 -0.44 -9.96 -19.97
CA THR A 233 0.24 -8.67 -20.13
C THR A 233 -0.30 -7.69 -19.12
N PHE A 234 0.61 -7.05 -18.37
CA PHE A 234 0.27 -6.04 -17.38
C PHE A 234 0.23 -4.66 -18.00
N ALA A 235 -0.81 -3.88 -17.68
CA ALA A 235 -0.85 -2.46 -17.95
C ALA A 235 0.06 -1.67 -16.98
N GLN A 236 0.01 -0.35 -17.05
CA GLN A 236 0.69 0.51 -16.07
C GLN A 236 -0.02 0.45 -14.72
N VAL A 237 0.74 0.61 -13.63
CA VAL A 237 0.16 0.79 -12.30
C VAL A 237 -0.54 2.14 -12.24
N VAL A 238 -1.78 2.15 -11.77
CA VAL A 238 -2.56 3.36 -11.52
C VAL A 238 -2.68 3.57 -10.02
N GLY A 239 -2.52 4.83 -9.59
CA GLY A 239 -2.56 5.21 -8.18
C GLY A 239 -1.23 5.04 -7.46
N SER A 240 -1.28 5.27 -6.16
CA SER A 240 -0.17 5.11 -5.21
C SER A 240 -0.76 4.74 -3.85
N PRO A 241 0.01 4.17 -2.91
CA PRO A 241 -0.52 3.91 -1.59
C PRO A 241 -1.32 5.11 -1.03
N PRO A 242 -2.47 4.87 -0.42
CA PRO A 242 -2.94 3.60 0.13
C PRO A 242 -3.63 2.63 -0.87
N ARG A 243 -3.81 2.98 -2.16
CA ARG A 243 -4.39 2.10 -3.17
C ARG A 243 -3.57 2.08 -4.46
N ILE A 244 -3.28 0.89 -4.96
CA ILE A 244 -2.69 0.64 -6.28
C ILE A 244 -3.58 -0.29 -7.07
N THR A 245 -3.68 -0.04 -8.38
CA THR A 245 -4.43 -0.89 -9.31
C THR A 245 -3.59 -1.21 -10.54
N MET A 246 -3.85 -2.34 -11.15
CA MET A 246 -3.23 -2.76 -12.40
C MET A 246 -4.18 -3.64 -13.19
N LEU A 247 -4.40 -3.28 -14.45
CA LEU A 247 -5.15 -4.11 -15.39
C LEU A 247 -4.21 -5.16 -15.99
N GLU A 248 -4.72 -6.37 -16.18
CA GLU A 248 -4.04 -7.45 -16.89
C GLU A 248 -4.94 -8.05 -17.97
N THR A 249 -4.37 -8.30 -19.12
CA THR A 249 -5.04 -8.94 -20.25
C THR A 249 -4.43 -10.31 -20.52
N GLN A 250 -5.25 -11.24 -20.98
CA GLN A 250 -4.80 -12.57 -21.40
C GLN A 250 -4.82 -12.69 -22.91
N GLU A 251 -3.73 -13.18 -23.48
CA GLU A 251 -3.65 -13.45 -24.93
C GLU A 251 -4.71 -14.49 -25.34
N GLY A 252 -5.46 -14.17 -26.41
CA GLY A 252 -6.52 -15.06 -26.94
C GLY A 252 -7.79 -15.16 -26.09
N ALA A 253 -7.99 -14.25 -25.11
CA ALA A 253 -9.17 -14.27 -24.24
C ALA A 253 -10.32 -13.37 -24.72
N GLU A 254 -10.30 -12.91 -25.96
CA GLU A 254 -11.41 -12.19 -26.62
C GLU A 254 -11.95 -10.98 -25.83
N GLY A 255 -11.06 -10.25 -25.16
CA GLY A 255 -11.42 -9.09 -24.35
C GLY A 255 -11.72 -9.39 -22.87
N TRP A 256 -11.55 -10.65 -22.43
CA TRP A 256 -11.52 -10.96 -21.00
C TRP A 256 -10.27 -10.39 -20.35
N GLU A 257 -10.46 -9.61 -19.32
CA GLU A 257 -9.38 -8.94 -18.59
C GLU A 257 -9.64 -8.95 -17.10
N CYS A 258 -8.60 -8.72 -16.32
CA CYS A 258 -8.67 -8.70 -14.86
C CYS A 258 -8.06 -7.41 -14.32
N GLN A 259 -8.67 -6.83 -13.29
CA GLN A 259 -8.12 -5.72 -12.55
C GLN A 259 -7.67 -6.20 -11.17
N ARG A 260 -6.37 -6.11 -10.93
CA ARG A 260 -5.77 -6.28 -9.61
C ARG A 260 -5.84 -4.99 -8.83
N VAL A 261 -6.23 -5.07 -7.58
CA VAL A 261 -6.25 -3.94 -6.65
C VAL A 261 -5.65 -4.37 -5.33
N MET A 262 -4.80 -3.53 -4.78
CA MET A 262 -4.33 -3.65 -3.40
C MET A 262 -4.51 -2.32 -2.70
N SER A 263 -5.25 -2.33 -1.60
CA SER A 263 -5.47 -1.17 -0.74
C SER A 263 -5.10 -1.47 0.69
N VAL A 264 -4.84 -0.42 1.48
CA VAL A 264 -4.67 -0.54 2.93
C VAL A 264 -5.57 0.44 3.66
N ALA A 265 -6.22 -0.06 4.72
CA ALA A 265 -6.94 0.75 5.68
C ALA A 265 -6.70 0.19 7.08
N ASN A 266 -6.26 1.04 8.01
CA ASN A 266 -5.81 0.62 9.33
C ASN A 266 -4.75 -0.50 9.21
N ASN A 267 -4.88 -1.60 9.93
CA ASN A 267 -3.98 -2.77 9.90
C ASN A 267 -4.40 -3.83 8.87
N VAL A 268 -5.29 -3.51 7.94
CA VAL A 268 -5.87 -4.48 6.99
C VAL A 268 -5.50 -4.11 5.56
N ILE A 269 -4.98 -5.10 4.82
CA ILE A 269 -4.83 -5.07 3.37
C ILE A 269 -6.13 -5.57 2.75
N VAL A 270 -6.62 -4.87 1.74
CA VAL A 270 -7.68 -5.30 0.83
C VAL A 270 -7.02 -5.75 -0.47
N ASP A 271 -7.15 -7.01 -0.79
CA ASP A 271 -6.48 -7.67 -1.93
C ASP A 271 -7.53 -8.25 -2.87
N ILE A 272 -7.73 -7.58 -4.02
CA ILE A 272 -8.81 -7.87 -4.96
C ILE A 272 -8.25 -8.28 -6.32
N ASN A 273 -8.94 -9.23 -6.94
CA ASN A 273 -8.86 -9.46 -8.38
C ASN A 273 -10.30 -9.55 -8.93
N SER A 274 -10.65 -8.66 -9.84
CA SER A 274 -11.96 -8.65 -10.52
C SER A 274 -11.76 -8.83 -12.02
N CYS A 275 -12.39 -9.84 -12.58
CA CYS A 275 -12.24 -10.21 -13.98
C CYS A 275 -13.59 -10.20 -14.68
N GLY A 276 -13.58 -9.90 -15.97
CA GLY A 276 -14.76 -9.90 -16.82
C GLY A 276 -14.48 -9.25 -18.16
N TYR A 277 -15.52 -9.09 -18.94
CA TYR A 277 -15.48 -8.27 -20.15
C TYR A 277 -15.69 -6.80 -19.79
N HIS A 278 -14.94 -5.88 -20.43
CA HIS A 278 -15.05 -4.42 -20.24
C HIS A 278 -14.79 -3.95 -18.80
N ILE A 279 -13.76 -4.49 -18.16
CA ILE A 279 -13.34 -4.04 -16.84
C ILE A 279 -12.79 -2.60 -16.93
N THR A 280 -13.31 -1.71 -16.11
CA THR A 280 -12.85 -0.32 -15.99
C THR A 280 -12.25 -0.03 -14.61
N ASP A 281 -13.07 0.07 -13.56
CA ASP A 281 -12.64 0.24 -12.16
C ASP A 281 -13.49 -0.57 -11.17
N GLN A 282 -14.04 -1.68 -11.61
CA GLN A 282 -14.86 -2.54 -10.73
C GLN A 282 -14.05 -3.04 -9.53
N GLY A 283 -12.79 -3.43 -9.73
CA GLY A 283 -11.90 -3.82 -8.65
C GLY A 283 -11.67 -2.70 -7.63
N GLY A 284 -11.47 -1.46 -8.11
CA GLY A 284 -11.36 -0.27 -7.26
C GLY A 284 -12.63 -0.03 -6.45
N ALA A 285 -13.79 -0.10 -7.08
CA ALA A 285 -15.08 0.08 -6.41
C ALA A 285 -15.37 -1.01 -5.36
N LEU A 286 -14.97 -2.27 -5.61
CA LEU A 286 -15.03 -3.35 -4.61
C LEU A 286 -14.12 -3.04 -3.41
N ALA A 287 -12.89 -2.63 -3.69
CA ALA A 287 -11.93 -2.30 -2.64
C ALA A 287 -12.41 -1.11 -1.79
N ASP A 288 -12.95 -0.06 -2.39
CA ASP A 288 -13.49 1.11 -1.68
C ASP A 288 -14.63 0.73 -0.72
N LYS A 289 -15.55 -0.13 -1.15
CA LYS A 289 -16.62 -0.62 -0.26
C LYS A 289 -16.08 -1.39 0.96
N ILE A 290 -15.02 -2.18 0.79
CA ILE A 290 -14.38 -2.89 1.91
C ILE A 290 -13.64 -1.88 2.82
N VAL A 291 -12.92 -0.92 2.25
CA VAL A 291 -12.25 0.15 3.00
C VAL A 291 -13.26 0.95 3.82
N ASP A 292 -14.45 1.24 3.28
CA ASP A 292 -15.53 1.90 4.00
C ASP A 292 -16.04 1.08 5.19
N LYS A 293 -16.13 -0.25 5.06
CA LYS A 293 -16.45 -1.16 6.19
C LYS A 293 -15.36 -1.10 7.27
N ILE A 294 -14.08 -1.12 6.89
CA ILE A 294 -12.95 -1.00 7.82
C ILE A 294 -13.04 0.34 8.58
N HIS A 295 -13.28 1.45 7.88
CA HIS A 295 -13.41 2.76 8.52
C HIS A 295 -14.60 2.85 9.50
N LYS A 296 -15.69 2.16 9.21
CA LYS A 296 -16.84 2.09 10.14
C LYS A 296 -16.48 1.31 11.41
N GLU A 297 -15.80 0.19 11.28
CA GLU A 297 -15.33 -0.63 12.43
C GLU A 297 -14.33 0.12 13.32
N THR A 298 -13.53 1.05 12.77
CA THR A 298 -12.50 1.78 13.52
C THR A 298 -13.00 3.08 14.18
N LYS A 299 -14.24 3.49 13.92
CA LYS A 299 -14.85 4.68 14.54
C LYS A 299 -15.39 4.44 15.96
N TYR A 300 -15.45 3.18 16.38
CA TYR A 300 -15.97 2.74 17.68
C TYR A 300 -14.88 1.95 18.43
#